data_8ffc6c63e01c57ff9273e7e965a33f87
#
_entry.id   8ffc6c63e01c57ff9273e7e965a33f87
#
_cell.length_a   1.000
_cell.length_b   1.000
_cell.length_c   1.000
_cell.angle_alpha   90.00
_cell.angle_beta   90.00
_cell.angle_gamma   90.00
#
_symmetry.space_group_name_H-M   'P 1'
#
loop_
_entity.id
_entity.type
_entity.pdbx_description
1 polymer ?
#
loop_
_entity_poly.entity_id
_entity_poly.type
_entity_poly.pdbx_seq_one_letter_code
_entity_poly.pdbx_strand_id
1 'polypeptide(L)'
;VLIVDIWVPTLSGIYVENASGDIAFSDTLTVSDFRLDSYSSTGNYQLKLKEGIATLAIHNGPADLKAEGNVGTLYLYGVGYGKIDCLQLKTENAYINNKGTNGFYVHPISVLEATINGSGNVYYTGSPATIKKTETASGKLIHL
;
A
#
# COMPACT_ATOMS: atom_id res chain seq x y z
N VAL A 1 8.46 7.77 -25.31
CA VAL A 1 7.65 7.52 -24.11
C VAL A 1 6.19 7.73 -24.45
N LEU A 2 5.33 6.76 -24.15
CA LEU A 2 3.89 6.90 -24.26
C LEU A 2 3.35 7.41 -22.92
N ILE A 3 2.62 8.54 -22.96
CA ILE A 3 1.88 9.07 -21.82
C ILE A 3 0.40 8.95 -22.15
N VAL A 4 -0.37 8.41 -21.22
CA VAL A 4 -1.84 8.31 -21.33
C VAL A 4 -2.44 9.03 -20.13
N ASP A 5 -3.15 10.13 -20.39
CA ASP A 5 -3.90 10.84 -19.38
C ASP A 5 -5.35 10.37 -19.36
N ILE A 6 -5.84 10.04 -18.18
CA ILE A 6 -7.20 9.53 -17.99
C ILE A 6 -7.93 10.43 -16.98
N TRP A 7 -9.05 11.01 -17.41
CA TRP A 7 -9.92 11.82 -16.56
C TRP A 7 -11.18 11.03 -16.23
N VAL A 8 -11.38 10.75 -14.95
CA VAL A 8 -12.55 10.02 -14.47
C VAL A 8 -13.14 10.72 -13.23
N PRO A 9 -14.46 10.79 -13.11
CA PRO A 9 -15.07 11.38 -11.91
C PRO A 9 -14.93 10.48 -10.69
N THR A 10 -14.86 9.16 -10.90
CA THR A 10 -14.70 8.14 -9.86
C THR A 10 -13.84 7.01 -10.40
N LEU A 11 -13.10 6.36 -9.51
CA LEU A 11 -12.30 5.20 -9.83
C LEU A 11 -12.37 4.21 -8.65
N SER A 12 -12.84 3.01 -8.90
CA SER A 12 -12.93 1.95 -7.88
C SER A 12 -11.72 1.02 -7.87
N GLY A 13 -10.89 1.02 -8.91
CA GLY A 13 -9.70 0.21 -8.90
C GLY A 13 -8.85 0.27 -10.16
N ILE A 14 -7.65 -0.26 -10.02
CA ILE A 14 -6.66 -0.43 -11.08
C ILE A 14 -6.14 -1.86 -11.01
N TYR A 15 -6.14 -2.53 -12.13
CA TYR A 15 -5.52 -3.84 -12.30
C TYR A 15 -4.34 -3.71 -13.27
N VAL A 16 -3.17 -4.14 -12.85
CA VAL A 16 -1.93 -4.09 -13.65
C VAL A 16 -1.32 -5.47 -13.74
N GLU A 17 -1.06 -5.94 -14.93
CA GLU A 17 -0.47 -7.26 -15.13
C GLU A 17 0.58 -7.23 -16.24
N ASN A 18 1.77 -7.79 -15.98
CA ASN A 18 2.89 -7.90 -16.92
C ASN A 18 3.24 -6.57 -17.61
N ALA A 19 3.09 -5.47 -16.90
CA ALA A 19 3.31 -4.14 -17.43
C ALA A 19 4.61 -3.51 -16.89
N SER A 20 5.17 -2.62 -17.69
CA SER A 20 6.28 -1.76 -17.29
C SER A 20 5.85 -0.31 -17.53
N GLY A 21 5.62 0.44 -16.47
CA GLY A 21 5.20 1.82 -16.58
C GLY A 21 4.75 2.38 -15.25
N ASP A 22 4.80 3.70 -15.16
CA ASP A 22 4.44 4.41 -13.96
C ASP A 22 2.95 4.76 -13.94
N ILE A 23 2.37 4.80 -12.75
CA ILE A 23 1.02 5.29 -12.50
C ILE A 23 1.15 6.46 -11.53
N ALA A 24 0.60 7.62 -11.89
CA ALA A 24 0.60 8.78 -11.01
C ALA A 24 -0.77 9.44 -10.98
N PHE A 25 -1.28 9.67 -9.78
CA PHE A 25 -2.46 10.50 -9.57
C PHE A 25 -2.02 11.96 -9.48
N SER A 26 -2.49 12.80 -10.39
CA SER A 26 -2.29 14.25 -10.30
C SER A 26 -3.05 14.83 -9.12
N ASP A 27 -4.29 14.41 -8.95
CA ASP A 27 -5.19 14.89 -7.92
C ASP A 27 -5.52 13.82 -6.88
N THR A 28 -5.99 14.26 -5.72
CA THR A 28 -6.45 13.35 -4.66
C THR A 28 -7.81 12.78 -5.02
N LEU A 29 -7.88 11.46 -5.13
CA LEU A 29 -9.10 10.72 -5.43
C LEU A 29 -9.89 10.47 -4.15
N THR A 30 -11.15 10.91 -4.11
CA THR A 30 -12.10 10.52 -3.07
C THR A 30 -12.61 9.12 -3.37
N VAL A 31 -12.42 8.20 -2.43
CA VAL A 31 -12.80 6.80 -2.62
C VAL A 31 -13.82 6.36 -1.59
N SER A 32 -14.73 5.46 -1.97
CA SER A 32 -15.51 4.66 -1.02
C SER A 32 -14.84 3.31 -0.78
N ASP A 33 -14.46 2.65 -1.85
CA ASP A 33 -13.70 1.40 -1.87
C ASP A 33 -12.82 1.42 -3.13
N PHE A 34 -11.52 1.46 -2.93
CA PHE A 34 -10.54 1.50 -4.02
C PHE A 34 -9.59 0.31 -3.92
N ARG A 35 -9.33 -0.33 -5.05
CA ARG A 35 -8.43 -1.47 -5.11
C ARG A 35 -7.36 -1.30 -6.19
N LEU A 36 -6.10 -1.50 -5.81
CA LEU A 36 -4.98 -1.71 -6.72
C LEU A 36 -4.51 -3.15 -6.62
N ASP A 37 -4.51 -3.87 -7.74
CA ASP A 37 -3.86 -5.18 -7.86
C ASP A 37 -2.78 -5.12 -8.93
N SER A 38 -1.55 -5.46 -8.56
CA SER A 38 -0.41 -5.49 -9.48
C SER A 38 0.24 -6.88 -9.49
N TYR A 39 0.37 -7.44 -10.68
CA TYR A 39 0.96 -8.76 -10.94
C TYR A 39 2.13 -8.64 -11.91
N SER A 40 3.28 -9.20 -11.56
CA SER A 40 4.46 -9.31 -12.43
C SER A 40 4.83 -8.01 -13.15
N SER A 41 4.61 -6.88 -12.50
CA SER A 41 4.77 -5.57 -13.10
C SER A 41 5.94 -4.81 -12.49
N THR A 42 6.48 -3.89 -13.26
CA THR A 42 7.53 -2.95 -12.86
C THR A 42 6.99 -1.53 -12.98
N GLY A 43 7.58 -0.58 -12.26
CA GLY A 43 7.19 0.82 -12.34
C GLY A 43 6.96 1.42 -10.95
N ASN A 44 6.64 2.70 -10.96
CA ASN A 44 6.38 3.48 -9.75
C ASN A 44 4.91 3.88 -9.70
N TYR A 45 4.21 3.46 -8.69
CA TYR A 45 2.81 3.80 -8.49
C TYR A 45 2.70 4.87 -7.40
N GLN A 46 2.18 6.04 -7.76
CA GLN A 46 2.00 7.19 -6.88
C GLN A 46 0.51 7.51 -6.76
N LEU A 47 -0.06 7.16 -5.63
CA LEU A 47 -1.50 7.29 -5.37
C LEU A 47 -1.77 8.41 -4.36
N LYS A 48 -2.83 9.17 -4.61
CA LYS A 48 -3.36 10.18 -3.68
C LYS A 48 -4.80 9.85 -3.38
N LEU A 49 -5.08 9.45 -2.14
CA LEU A 49 -6.38 8.89 -1.74
C LEU A 49 -6.96 9.61 -0.53
N LYS A 50 -8.27 9.75 -0.50
CA LYS A 50 -8.97 10.23 0.70
C LYS A 50 -10.28 9.51 0.93
N GLU A 51 -10.67 9.41 2.21
CA GLU A 51 -11.87 8.77 2.71
C GLU A 51 -11.84 7.24 2.56
N GLY A 52 -12.92 6.55 2.74
CA GLY A 52 -13.20 5.16 2.43
C GLY A 52 -12.14 4.11 2.78
N ILE A 53 -12.09 3.08 1.95
CA ILE A 53 -11.24 1.91 2.07
C ILE A 53 -10.26 1.89 0.89
N ALA A 54 -8.99 1.64 1.18
CA ALA A 54 -7.98 1.36 0.17
C ALA A 54 -7.42 -0.06 0.35
N THR A 55 -7.51 -0.88 -0.70
CA THR A 55 -6.86 -2.18 -0.78
C THR A 55 -5.73 -2.09 -1.80
N LEU A 56 -4.49 -2.19 -1.35
CA LEU A 56 -3.31 -2.06 -2.18
C LEU A 56 -2.52 -3.37 -2.15
N ALA A 57 -2.46 -4.06 -3.28
CA ALA A 57 -1.88 -5.39 -3.38
C ALA A 57 -0.83 -5.48 -4.50
N ILE A 58 0.41 -5.74 -4.10
CA ILE A 58 1.51 -6.10 -5.01
C ILE A 58 1.73 -7.60 -4.88
N HIS A 59 1.13 -8.37 -5.78
CA HIS A 59 1.14 -9.84 -5.70
C HIS A 59 2.50 -10.44 -6.02
N ASN A 60 3.26 -9.82 -6.92
CA ASN A 60 4.63 -10.18 -7.24
C ASN A 60 5.28 -9.08 -8.10
N GLY A 61 6.58 -9.18 -8.31
CA GLY A 61 7.34 -8.23 -9.12
C GLY A 61 7.98 -7.10 -8.29
N PRO A 62 8.77 -6.25 -8.95
CA PRO A 62 9.54 -5.19 -8.31
C PRO A 62 8.86 -3.80 -8.34
N ALA A 63 7.55 -3.72 -8.58
CA ALA A 63 6.86 -2.44 -8.60
C ALA A 63 6.94 -1.73 -7.24
N ASP A 64 7.29 -0.46 -7.25
CA ASP A 64 7.28 0.42 -6.06
C ASP A 64 5.91 1.09 -5.94
N LEU A 65 5.43 1.21 -4.71
CA LEU A 65 4.18 1.87 -4.40
C LEU A 65 4.42 2.98 -3.38
N LYS A 66 3.93 4.16 -3.69
CA LYS A 66 3.81 5.27 -2.75
C LYS A 66 2.37 5.74 -2.71
N ALA A 67 1.81 5.84 -1.50
CA ALA A 67 0.46 6.38 -1.31
C ALA A 67 0.47 7.50 -0.27
N GLU A 68 -0.33 8.52 -0.50
CA GLU A 68 -0.50 9.67 0.39
C GLU A 68 -1.96 10.08 0.53
N GLY A 69 -2.26 10.78 1.60
CA GLY A 69 -3.60 11.29 1.94
C GLY A 69 -4.15 10.76 3.25
N ASN A 70 -5.45 10.50 3.30
CA ASN A 70 -6.15 9.97 4.48
C ASN A 70 -7.23 9.00 4.07
N VAL A 71 -7.21 7.78 4.60
CA VAL A 71 -8.28 6.79 4.37
C VAL A 71 -8.77 6.21 5.71
N GLY A 72 -10.00 5.74 5.73
CA GLY A 72 -10.55 5.09 6.91
C GLY A 72 -9.88 3.74 7.19
N THR A 73 -9.71 2.93 6.16
CA THR A 73 -9.10 1.60 6.28
C THR A 73 -8.12 1.34 5.15
N LEU A 74 -6.95 0.84 5.51
CA LEU A 74 -5.93 0.35 4.58
C LEU A 74 -5.76 -1.16 4.73
N TYR A 75 -5.98 -1.90 3.65
CA TYR A 75 -5.50 -3.28 3.48
C TYR A 75 -4.29 -3.26 2.57
N LEU A 76 -3.15 -3.71 3.08
CA LEU A 76 -1.89 -3.71 2.36
C LEU A 76 -1.32 -5.12 2.26
N TYR A 77 -1.11 -5.59 1.04
CA TYR A 77 -0.59 -6.92 0.76
C TYR A 77 0.61 -6.85 -0.18
N GLY A 78 1.65 -7.62 0.08
CA GLY A 78 2.77 -7.72 -0.83
C GLY A 78 3.58 -9.00 -0.69
N VAL A 79 3.99 -9.52 -1.84
CA VAL A 79 4.88 -10.69 -1.98
C VAL A 79 6.15 -10.34 -2.76
N GLY A 80 6.18 -9.19 -3.43
CA GLY A 80 7.29 -8.76 -4.28
C GLY A 80 8.52 -8.22 -3.55
N TYR A 81 9.33 -7.49 -4.29
CA TYR A 81 10.57 -6.86 -3.79
C TYR A 81 10.55 -5.34 -3.89
N GLY A 82 9.52 -4.74 -4.46
CA GLY A 82 9.34 -3.30 -4.54
C GLY A 82 9.06 -2.67 -3.17
N LYS A 83 9.48 -1.43 -2.98
CA LYS A 83 9.20 -0.68 -1.76
C LYS A 83 7.74 -0.29 -1.70
N ILE A 84 7.10 -0.48 -0.55
CA ILE A 84 5.74 -0.02 -0.31
C ILE A 84 5.77 1.06 0.77
N ASP A 85 5.54 2.31 0.37
CA ASP A 85 5.65 3.49 1.22
C ASP A 85 4.30 4.20 1.35
N CYS A 86 3.65 3.99 2.48
CA CYS A 86 2.39 4.63 2.88
C CYS A 86 2.55 5.51 4.13
N LEU A 87 3.75 6.03 4.42
CA LEU A 87 3.96 6.92 5.58
C LEU A 87 3.15 8.21 5.49
N GLN A 88 2.90 8.70 4.28
CA GLN A 88 2.10 9.90 4.05
C GLN A 88 0.61 9.58 3.86
N LEU A 89 0.20 8.33 3.95
CA LEU A 89 -1.19 7.89 3.94
C LEU A 89 -1.62 7.60 5.39
N LYS A 90 -2.21 8.59 6.06
CA LYS A 90 -2.79 8.38 7.38
C LYS A 90 -4.00 7.48 7.26
N THR A 91 -4.09 6.48 8.11
CA THR A 91 -5.20 5.53 8.08
C THR A 91 -5.73 5.25 9.49
N GLU A 92 -7.03 5.28 9.65
CA GLU A 92 -7.64 4.97 10.95
C GLU A 92 -7.32 3.52 11.34
N ASN A 93 -7.50 2.58 10.42
CA ASN A 93 -7.19 1.17 10.62
C ASN A 93 -6.27 0.65 9.52
N ALA A 94 -5.19 -0.01 9.88
CA ALA A 94 -4.25 -0.63 8.96
C ALA A 94 -4.16 -2.14 9.18
N TYR A 95 -4.42 -2.91 8.12
CA TYR A 95 -4.30 -4.37 8.07
C TYR A 95 -3.24 -4.75 7.05
N ILE A 96 -2.11 -5.24 7.53
CA ILE A 96 -0.90 -5.45 6.75
C ILE A 96 -0.59 -6.93 6.64
N ASN A 97 -0.31 -7.40 5.42
CA ASN A 97 0.17 -8.75 5.18
C ASN A 97 1.42 -8.69 4.30
N ASN A 98 2.60 -8.74 4.93
CA ASN A 98 3.89 -8.75 4.25
C ASN A 98 4.42 -10.17 4.12
N LYS A 99 4.44 -10.69 2.90
CA LYS A 99 5.06 -11.96 2.52
C LYS A 99 6.33 -11.76 1.67
N GLY A 100 6.69 -10.52 1.41
CA GLY A 100 7.83 -10.12 0.59
C GLY A 100 9.12 -9.98 1.36
N THR A 101 10.13 -9.49 0.66
CA THR A 101 11.48 -9.25 1.19
C THR A 101 11.74 -7.79 1.51
N ASN A 102 10.95 -6.86 0.96
CA ASN A 102 11.11 -5.43 1.18
C ASN A 102 10.26 -4.89 2.33
N GLY A 103 10.64 -3.73 2.82
CA GLY A 103 9.94 -3.06 3.90
C GLY A 103 8.61 -2.43 3.45
N PHE A 104 7.61 -2.55 4.28
CA PHE A 104 6.37 -1.79 4.20
C PHE A 104 6.42 -0.66 5.23
N TYR A 105 5.95 0.51 4.85
CA TYR A 105 5.95 1.71 5.69
C TYR A 105 4.52 2.23 5.80
N VAL A 106 4.00 2.37 7.01
CA VAL A 106 2.59 2.72 7.25
C VAL A 106 2.39 3.73 8.38
N HIS A 107 1.26 4.43 8.37
CA HIS A 107 0.91 5.43 9.38
C HIS A 107 -0.50 5.19 9.94
N PRO A 108 -0.68 4.16 10.79
CA PRO A 108 -1.96 3.90 11.45
C PRO A 108 -2.22 4.88 12.60
N ILE A 109 -3.49 5.23 12.81
CA ILE A 109 -3.95 6.13 13.88
C ILE A 109 -4.52 5.32 15.06
N SER A 110 -5.45 4.40 14.80
CA SER A 110 -6.17 3.69 15.86
C SER A 110 -5.82 2.20 15.94
N VAL A 111 -5.78 1.50 14.82
CA VAL A 111 -5.54 0.06 14.77
C VAL A 111 -4.43 -0.27 13.80
N LEU A 112 -3.48 -1.09 14.25
CA LEU A 112 -2.49 -1.74 13.41
C LEU A 112 -2.55 -3.26 13.64
N GLU A 113 -2.87 -4.01 12.59
CA GLU A 113 -2.74 -5.45 12.59
C GLU A 113 -1.77 -5.87 11.48
N ALA A 114 -0.66 -6.51 11.84
CA ALA A 114 0.40 -6.86 10.92
C ALA A 114 0.70 -8.36 10.96
N THR A 115 0.56 -9.02 9.82
CA THR A 115 1.02 -10.39 9.59
C THR A 115 2.27 -10.35 8.73
N ILE A 116 3.39 -10.83 9.25
CA ILE A 116 4.71 -10.77 8.61
C ILE A 116 5.23 -12.19 8.41
N ASN A 117 5.06 -12.69 7.21
CA ASN A 117 5.45 -14.05 6.81
C ASN A 117 6.65 -14.06 5.84
N GLY A 118 7.18 -12.87 5.52
CA GLY A 118 8.36 -12.66 4.71
C GLY A 118 9.57 -12.20 5.54
N SER A 119 10.68 -11.93 4.87
CA SER A 119 11.88 -11.38 5.52
C SER A 119 11.86 -9.83 5.60
N GLY A 120 10.96 -9.18 4.87
CA GLY A 120 10.79 -7.74 4.91
C GLY A 120 10.11 -7.26 6.19
N ASN A 121 10.57 -6.15 6.74
CA ASN A 121 9.99 -5.55 7.93
C ASN A 121 8.73 -4.72 7.59
N VAL A 122 7.90 -4.52 8.59
CA VAL A 122 6.85 -3.51 8.57
C VAL A 122 7.25 -2.38 9.53
N TYR A 123 7.41 -1.19 8.99
CA TYR A 123 7.74 0.02 9.74
C TYR A 123 6.49 0.87 9.90
N TYR A 124 6.26 1.39 11.09
CA TYR A 124 5.10 2.26 11.30
C TYR A 124 5.47 3.50 12.11
N THR A 125 4.74 4.58 11.84
CA THR A 125 4.73 5.81 12.64
C THR A 125 3.39 5.96 13.35
N GLY A 126 3.26 6.97 14.21
CA GLY A 126 2.03 7.18 14.98
C GLY A 126 1.99 6.36 16.26
N SER A 127 0.85 6.40 16.93
CA SER A 127 0.65 5.72 18.21
C SER A 127 -0.72 5.04 18.23
N PRO A 128 -0.92 4.00 17.43
CA PRO A 128 -2.20 3.31 17.39
C PRO A 128 -2.52 2.68 18.75
N ALA A 129 -3.77 2.82 19.17
CA ALA A 129 -4.24 2.32 20.46
C ALA A 129 -4.25 0.78 20.52
N THR A 130 -4.41 0.14 19.36
CA THR A 130 -4.41 -1.33 19.25
C THR A 130 -3.34 -1.77 18.27
N ILE A 131 -2.44 -2.63 18.72
CA ILE A 131 -1.43 -3.28 17.87
C ILE A 131 -1.55 -4.79 18.04
N LYS A 132 -1.79 -5.48 16.92
CA LYS A 132 -1.69 -6.94 16.84
C LYS A 132 -0.65 -7.31 15.81
N LYS A 133 0.23 -8.25 16.16
CA LYS A 133 1.26 -8.74 15.24
C LYS A 133 1.39 -10.24 15.24
N THR A 134 1.65 -10.79 14.07
CA THR A 134 2.02 -12.17 13.83
C THR A 134 3.29 -12.19 12.99
N GLU A 135 4.38 -12.68 13.54
CA GLU A 135 5.69 -12.74 12.89
C GLU A 135 6.10 -14.22 12.77
N THR A 136 6.05 -14.79 11.57
CA THR A 136 6.36 -16.20 11.33
C THR A 136 7.67 -16.42 10.56
N ALA A 137 8.28 -15.33 10.08
CA ALA A 137 9.58 -15.33 9.42
C ALA A 137 10.55 -14.35 10.08
N SER A 138 11.61 -13.95 9.38
CA SER A 138 12.64 -13.04 9.95
C SER A 138 12.22 -11.58 10.01
N GLY A 139 11.24 -11.16 9.20
CA GLY A 139 10.72 -9.81 9.21
C GLY A 139 10.06 -9.42 10.54
N LYS A 140 10.13 -8.14 10.88
CA LYS A 140 9.68 -7.59 12.16
C LYS A 140 8.78 -6.39 11.99
N LEU A 141 7.90 -6.16 12.98
CA LEU A 141 7.17 -4.91 13.15
C LEU A 141 8.02 -3.92 13.95
N ILE A 142 8.30 -2.77 13.38
CA ILE A 142 9.24 -1.78 13.93
C ILE A 142 8.57 -0.40 13.99
N HIS A 143 8.59 0.23 15.15
CA HIS A 143 8.16 1.62 15.32
C HIS A 143 9.30 2.56 14.93
N LEU A 144 9.01 3.59 14.11
CA LEU A 144 9.99 4.59 13.66
C LEU A 144 10.05 5.79 14.63
#